data_44840528a4e48cf675ad2a32c6bf40d7
#
_entry.id   44840528a4e48cf675ad2a32c6bf40d7
#
_cell.length_a   1.000
_cell.length_b   1.000
_cell.length_c   1.000
_cell.angle_alpha   90.00
_cell.angle_beta   90.00
_cell.angle_gamma   90.00
#
_symmetry.space_group_name_H-M   'P 1'
#
loop_
_entity.id
_entity.type
_entity.pdbx_description
1 polymer ?
#
loop_
_entity_poly.entity_id
_entity_poly.type
_entity_poly.pdbx_seq_one_letter_code
_entity_poly.pdbx_strand_id
1 'polypeptide(L)'
;MSGYKKIAVAIDLSSESSSIMKRAHDVAAPDSEIHLIYVQEPMDSVYMGVVPYGPVFVGMDEVEDNLRSELKQKLGDIGEKSGVPESARHFLNGTPAREIRRFAEENTMELIVLGTHGQKGVQLLLGATANSVLHGSSCDVLAVRIFEDE
;
A
#
# COMPACT_ATOMS: atom_id res chain seq x y z
N MET A 1 22.25 -18.34 -3.31
CA MET A 1 21.88 -16.96 -3.47
C MET A 1 20.93 -16.51 -2.37
N SER A 2 21.19 -15.38 -1.85
CA SER A 2 20.32 -14.79 -0.86
C SER A 2 19.32 -13.87 -1.57
N GLY A 3 18.32 -13.46 -0.83
CA GLY A 3 17.29 -12.60 -1.33
C GLY A 3 15.93 -13.24 -1.23
N TYR A 4 14.91 -12.40 -1.20
CA TYR A 4 13.55 -12.89 -1.09
C TYR A 4 12.98 -13.19 -2.47
N LYS A 5 12.23 -14.25 -2.56
CA LYS A 5 11.65 -14.68 -3.83
C LYS A 5 10.22 -14.18 -4.04
N LYS A 6 9.47 -13.96 -2.98
CA LYS A 6 8.09 -13.48 -3.08
C LYS A 6 7.92 -12.30 -2.15
N ILE A 7 7.73 -11.12 -2.73
CA ILE A 7 7.72 -9.87 -2.00
C ILE A 7 6.42 -9.11 -2.27
N ALA A 8 5.76 -8.67 -1.22
CA ALA A 8 4.60 -7.78 -1.33
C ALA A 8 5.04 -6.38 -0.92
N VAL A 9 4.90 -5.42 -1.83
CA VAL A 9 5.27 -4.04 -1.56
C VAL A 9 3.99 -3.24 -1.39
N ALA A 10 3.77 -2.72 -0.19
CA ALA A 10 2.58 -1.94 0.13
C ALA A 10 2.91 -0.46 0.09
N ILE A 11 2.22 0.29 -0.75
CA ILE A 11 2.49 1.72 -0.94
C ILE A 11 1.23 2.52 -0.69
N ASP A 12 1.41 3.82 -0.48
CA ASP A 12 0.30 4.75 -0.27
C ASP A 12 0.15 5.72 -1.45
N LEU A 13 0.79 5.41 -2.57
CA LEU A 13 0.76 6.19 -3.81
C LEU A 13 1.38 7.58 -3.67
N SER A 14 2.18 7.77 -2.64
CA SER A 14 2.91 9.03 -2.45
C SER A 14 4.19 9.02 -3.25
N SER A 15 4.89 10.17 -3.23
CA SER A 15 6.16 10.30 -3.92
C SER A 15 7.24 9.38 -3.35
N GLU A 16 7.06 8.91 -2.12
CA GLU A 16 8.02 8.01 -1.49
C GLU A 16 7.91 6.58 -1.99
N SER A 17 6.91 6.28 -2.81
CA SER A 17 6.73 4.92 -3.31
C SER A 17 7.93 4.41 -4.08
N SER A 18 8.64 5.30 -4.80
CA SER A 18 9.81 4.88 -5.56
C SER A 18 10.94 4.43 -4.64
N SER A 19 11.12 5.08 -3.49
CA SER A 19 12.13 4.67 -2.52
C SER A 19 11.81 3.31 -1.94
N ILE A 20 10.54 3.07 -1.67
CA ILE A 20 10.09 1.79 -1.14
C ILE A 20 10.32 0.69 -2.16
N MET A 21 9.98 0.94 -3.42
CA MET A 21 10.21 -0.02 -4.48
C MET A 21 11.68 -0.33 -4.67
N LYS A 22 12.52 0.69 -4.58
CA LYS A 22 13.96 0.49 -4.72
C LYS A 22 14.49 -0.46 -3.65
N ARG A 23 14.05 -0.29 -2.42
CA ARG A 23 14.47 -1.18 -1.35
C ARG A 23 13.99 -2.60 -1.57
N ALA A 24 12.79 -2.75 -2.10
CA ALA A 24 12.28 -4.08 -2.40
C ALA A 24 13.17 -4.77 -3.44
N HIS A 25 13.56 -4.04 -4.48
CA HIS A 25 14.45 -4.60 -5.49
C HIS A 25 15.82 -4.93 -4.92
N ASP A 26 16.32 -4.12 -3.99
CA ASP A 26 17.63 -4.36 -3.40
C ASP A 26 17.71 -5.67 -2.64
N VAL A 27 16.61 -6.11 -2.03
CA VAL A 27 16.61 -7.34 -1.23
C VAL A 27 16.00 -8.52 -1.96
N ALA A 28 15.61 -8.34 -3.21
CA ALA A 28 14.97 -9.38 -4.00
C ALA A 28 15.99 -10.34 -4.61
N ALA A 29 15.61 -11.61 -4.67
CA ALA A 29 16.41 -12.59 -5.39
C ALA A 29 16.29 -12.33 -6.89
N PRO A 30 17.23 -12.82 -7.71
CA PRO A 30 17.19 -12.56 -9.15
C PRO A 30 15.92 -13.04 -9.83
N ASP A 31 15.31 -14.10 -9.34
CA ASP A 31 14.10 -14.67 -9.94
C ASP A 31 12.86 -14.37 -9.10
N SER A 32 12.87 -13.25 -8.38
CA SER A 32 11.78 -12.92 -7.46
C SER A 32 10.51 -12.48 -8.17
N GLU A 33 9.39 -12.65 -7.46
CA GLU A 33 8.11 -12.05 -7.81
C GLU A 33 7.87 -10.88 -6.87
N ILE A 34 7.64 -9.71 -7.44
CA ILE A 34 7.32 -8.54 -6.64
C ILE A 34 5.90 -8.11 -6.96
N HIS A 35 5.08 -8.07 -5.93
CA HIS A 35 3.69 -7.65 -6.05
C HIS A 35 3.53 -6.28 -5.43
N LEU A 36 2.80 -5.42 -6.11
CA LEU A 36 2.55 -4.05 -5.66
C LEU A 36 1.13 -3.96 -5.14
N ILE A 37 0.96 -3.45 -3.93
CA ILE A 37 -0.33 -3.41 -3.26
C ILE A 37 -0.67 -1.99 -2.83
N TYR A 38 -1.88 -1.57 -3.13
CA TYR A 38 -2.47 -0.38 -2.56
C TYR A 38 -3.80 -0.76 -1.94
N VAL A 39 -4.08 -0.28 -0.73
CA VAL A 39 -5.33 -0.54 -0.04
C VAL A 39 -6.07 0.77 0.14
N GLN A 40 -7.26 0.85 -0.42
CA GLN A 40 -8.13 2.02 -0.25
C GLN A 40 -9.07 1.78 0.92
N GLU A 41 -9.09 2.72 1.85
CA GLU A 41 -10.03 2.65 2.97
C GLU A 41 -11.41 3.09 2.51
N PRO A 42 -12.47 2.52 3.10
CA PRO A 42 -13.84 2.92 2.73
C PRO A 42 -14.09 4.38 3.01
N MET A 43 -14.69 5.06 2.04
CA MET A 43 -14.99 6.49 2.18
C MET A 43 -16.13 6.75 3.13
N ASP A 44 -17.09 5.84 3.22
CA ASP A 44 -18.24 6.03 4.05
C ASP A 44 -17.87 6.19 5.53
N SER A 45 -16.81 5.55 5.97
CA SER A 45 -16.36 5.69 7.35
C SER A 45 -15.87 7.11 7.65
N VAL A 46 -15.48 7.84 6.61
CA VAL A 46 -15.00 9.20 6.74
C VAL A 46 -16.17 10.20 6.71
N TYR A 47 -17.14 9.93 5.86
CA TYR A 47 -18.20 10.91 5.61
C TYR A 47 -19.42 10.74 6.50
N MET A 48 -19.62 9.57 7.06
CA MET A 48 -20.80 9.33 7.89
C MET A 48 -20.90 10.24 9.11
N GLY A 49 -19.78 10.72 9.62
CA GLY A 49 -19.78 11.63 10.74
C GLY A 49 -19.83 13.11 10.36
N VAL A 50 -19.74 13.42 9.08
CA VAL A 50 -19.62 14.80 8.63
C VAL A 50 -20.88 15.31 7.95
N VAL A 51 -21.65 14.43 7.34
CA VAL A 51 -22.81 14.82 6.53
C VAL A 51 -24.08 14.32 7.16
N PRO A 52 -24.85 15.21 7.82
CA PRO A 52 -26.09 14.78 8.50
C PRO A 52 -27.31 14.69 7.61
N TYR A 53 -27.24 15.12 6.36
CA TYR A 53 -28.43 15.20 5.51
C TYR A 53 -28.34 14.24 4.33
N GLY A 54 -29.46 13.55 4.06
CA GLY A 54 -29.54 12.55 3.02
C GLY A 54 -29.21 13.01 1.60
N PRO A 55 -29.61 14.20 1.17
CA PRO A 55 -29.35 14.61 -0.21
C PRO A 55 -27.90 14.61 -0.63
N VAL A 56 -26.99 14.73 0.33
CA VAL A 56 -25.56 14.77 0.03
C VAL A 56 -25.05 13.40 -0.41
N PHE A 57 -25.76 12.35 -0.05
CA PHE A 57 -25.34 11.00 -0.42
C PHE A 57 -25.55 10.68 -1.90
N VAL A 58 -26.33 11.50 -2.60
CA VAL A 58 -26.67 11.22 -3.98
C VAL A 58 -25.44 11.23 -4.89
N GLY A 59 -24.46 12.06 -4.58
CA GLY A 59 -23.26 12.13 -5.40
C GLY A 59 -22.08 11.34 -4.89
N MET A 60 -22.24 10.60 -3.79
CA MET A 60 -21.13 9.92 -3.15
C MET A 60 -20.57 8.76 -3.97
N ASP A 61 -21.46 8.01 -4.63
CA ASP A 61 -21.01 6.88 -5.44
C ASP A 61 -20.14 7.36 -6.60
N GLU A 62 -20.54 8.47 -7.22
CA GLU A 62 -19.80 9.02 -8.34
C GLU A 62 -18.45 9.56 -7.89
N VAL A 63 -18.41 10.24 -6.76
CA VAL A 63 -17.15 10.75 -6.20
C VAL A 63 -16.22 9.59 -5.86
N GLU A 64 -16.76 8.54 -5.27
CA GLU A 64 -15.99 7.38 -4.90
C GLU A 64 -15.44 6.67 -6.13
N ASP A 65 -16.25 6.55 -7.18
CA ASP A 65 -15.82 5.92 -8.42
C ASP A 65 -14.71 6.72 -9.10
N ASN A 66 -14.84 8.05 -9.10
CA ASN A 66 -13.81 8.91 -9.67
C ASN A 66 -12.51 8.81 -8.92
N LEU A 67 -12.58 8.79 -7.61
CA LEU A 67 -11.40 8.65 -6.78
C LEU A 67 -10.74 7.30 -7.01
N ARG A 68 -11.53 6.24 -7.08
CA ARG A 68 -11.01 4.91 -7.32
C ARG A 68 -10.28 4.83 -8.65
N SER A 69 -10.86 5.42 -9.69
CA SER A 69 -10.23 5.44 -11.01
C SER A 69 -8.89 6.16 -10.98
N GLU A 70 -8.84 7.30 -10.31
CA GLU A 70 -7.61 8.07 -10.16
C GLU A 70 -6.54 7.28 -9.43
N LEU A 71 -6.93 6.64 -8.34
CA LEU A 71 -5.97 5.87 -7.54
C LEU A 71 -5.47 4.65 -8.29
N LYS A 72 -6.36 4.00 -9.04
CA LYS A 72 -5.95 2.86 -9.86
C LYS A 72 -4.97 3.28 -10.95
N GLN A 73 -5.18 4.45 -11.51
CA GLN A 73 -4.26 4.96 -12.52
C GLN A 73 -2.90 5.24 -11.92
N LYS A 74 -2.87 5.84 -10.73
CA LYS A 74 -1.60 6.10 -10.04
C LYS A 74 -0.87 4.80 -9.72
N LEU A 75 -1.60 3.81 -9.28
CA LEU A 75 -1.00 2.50 -8.99
C LEU A 75 -0.40 1.90 -10.26
N GLY A 76 -1.12 2.02 -11.37
CA GLY A 76 -0.63 1.55 -12.65
C GLY A 76 0.64 2.26 -13.09
N ASP A 77 0.68 3.58 -12.91
CA ASP A 77 1.84 4.36 -13.29
C ASP A 77 3.07 3.97 -12.46
N ILE A 78 2.88 3.80 -11.17
CA ILE A 78 3.99 3.40 -10.29
C ILE A 78 4.46 1.99 -10.66
N GLY A 79 3.53 1.08 -10.90
CA GLY A 79 3.87 -0.28 -11.30
C GLY A 79 4.65 -0.32 -12.59
N GLU A 80 4.25 0.49 -13.56
CA GLU A 80 4.94 0.53 -14.85
C GLU A 80 6.35 1.06 -14.70
N LYS A 81 6.52 2.14 -13.96
CA LYS A 81 7.84 2.73 -13.73
C LYS A 81 8.75 1.81 -12.95
N SER A 82 8.17 0.96 -12.11
CA SER A 82 8.93 0.07 -11.25
C SER A 82 9.15 -1.32 -11.84
N GLY A 83 8.62 -1.57 -13.03
CA GLY A 83 8.79 -2.84 -13.68
C GLY A 83 7.92 -3.96 -13.13
N VAL A 84 6.83 -3.63 -12.43
CA VAL A 84 5.90 -4.62 -11.90
C VAL A 84 4.85 -4.90 -12.97
N PRO A 85 4.67 -6.15 -13.39
CA PRO A 85 3.68 -6.45 -14.41
C PRO A 85 2.26 -6.21 -13.91
N GLU A 86 1.36 -5.97 -14.83
CA GLU A 86 -0.01 -5.64 -14.48
C GLU A 86 -0.66 -6.70 -13.61
N SER A 87 -0.35 -7.96 -13.88
CA SER A 87 -0.90 -9.08 -13.11
C SER A 87 -0.43 -9.10 -11.65
N ALA A 88 0.62 -8.35 -11.34
CA ALA A 88 1.16 -8.28 -9.99
C ALA A 88 0.84 -6.95 -9.29
N ARG A 89 -0.09 -6.18 -9.83
CA ARG A 89 -0.54 -4.93 -9.21
C ARG A 89 -1.92 -5.15 -8.62
N HIS A 90 -2.08 -4.85 -7.34
CA HIS A 90 -3.31 -5.18 -6.61
C HIS A 90 -3.90 -3.94 -5.95
N PHE A 91 -5.14 -3.66 -6.29
CA PHE A 91 -5.91 -2.58 -5.70
C PHE A 91 -6.93 -3.21 -4.76
N LEU A 92 -6.72 -3.06 -3.46
CA LEU A 92 -7.55 -3.68 -2.46
C LEU A 92 -8.37 -2.65 -1.72
N ASN A 93 -9.45 -3.10 -1.07
CA ASN A 93 -10.30 -2.23 -0.28
C ASN A 93 -10.41 -2.78 1.13
N GLY A 94 -10.35 -1.88 2.12
CA GLY A 94 -10.50 -2.30 3.49
C GLY A 94 -9.53 -1.57 4.41
N THR A 95 -9.26 -2.18 5.55
CA THR A 95 -8.28 -1.67 6.50
C THR A 95 -6.88 -2.04 6.00
N PRO A 96 -6.02 -1.05 5.79
CA PRO A 96 -4.72 -1.32 5.15
C PRO A 96 -3.92 -2.45 5.80
N ALA A 97 -3.71 -2.40 7.10
CA ALA A 97 -2.87 -3.42 7.74
C ALA A 97 -3.47 -4.82 7.60
N ARG A 98 -4.79 -4.92 7.76
CA ARG A 98 -5.47 -6.22 7.66
C ARG A 98 -5.37 -6.78 6.24
N GLU A 99 -5.61 -5.94 5.24
CA GLU A 99 -5.60 -6.41 3.87
C GLU A 99 -4.18 -6.77 3.41
N ILE A 100 -3.19 -6.01 3.86
CA ILE A 100 -1.81 -6.31 3.54
C ILE A 100 -1.41 -7.67 4.13
N ARG A 101 -1.72 -7.90 5.38
CA ARG A 101 -1.40 -9.17 6.03
C ARG A 101 -2.13 -10.33 5.40
N ARG A 102 -3.40 -10.12 5.08
CA ARG A 102 -4.20 -11.16 4.44
C ARG A 102 -3.64 -11.53 3.08
N PHE A 103 -3.30 -10.52 2.29
CA PHE A 103 -2.71 -10.76 0.97
C PHE A 103 -1.42 -11.56 1.09
N ALA A 104 -0.55 -11.16 2.02
CA ALA A 104 0.72 -11.85 2.20
C ALA A 104 0.53 -13.30 2.60
N GLU A 105 -0.43 -13.56 3.48
CA GLU A 105 -0.70 -14.92 3.94
C GLU A 105 -1.30 -15.77 2.85
N GLU A 106 -2.31 -15.24 2.16
CA GLU A 106 -2.99 -15.99 1.12
C GLU A 106 -2.11 -16.30 -0.08
N ASN A 107 -1.14 -15.45 -0.33
CA ASN A 107 -0.25 -15.61 -1.47
C ASN A 107 1.15 -16.09 -1.07
N THR A 108 1.31 -16.50 0.16
CA THR A 108 2.56 -17.05 0.70
C THR A 108 3.76 -16.16 0.41
N MET A 109 3.62 -14.87 0.70
CA MET A 109 4.72 -13.92 0.56
C MET A 109 5.78 -14.19 1.61
N GLU A 110 7.04 -13.98 1.23
CA GLU A 110 8.16 -14.14 2.16
C GLU A 110 8.50 -12.84 2.86
N LEU A 111 8.14 -11.71 2.25
CA LEU A 111 8.49 -10.40 2.78
C LEU A 111 7.40 -9.39 2.43
N ILE A 112 7.09 -8.55 3.40
CA ILE A 112 6.27 -7.36 3.17
C ILE A 112 7.19 -6.15 3.28
N VAL A 113 7.18 -5.28 2.27
CA VAL A 113 7.96 -4.04 2.29
C VAL A 113 6.99 -2.87 2.32
N LEU A 114 7.20 -1.95 3.23
CA LEU A 114 6.33 -0.76 3.32
C LEU A 114 7.12 0.39 3.93
N GLY A 115 6.56 1.59 3.84
CA GLY A 115 7.20 2.77 4.43
C GLY A 115 6.87 2.91 5.90
N THR A 116 7.70 3.67 6.60
CA THR A 116 7.51 3.86 8.05
C THR A 116 6.34 4.77 8.37
N HIS A 117 5.92 5.64 7.42
CA HIS A 117 4.73 6.47 7.63
C HIS A 117 4.10 6.76 6.29
N GLY A 118 2.80 7.09 6.35
CA GLY A 118 2.04 7.36 5.16
C GLY A 118 2.15 8.81 4.71
N GLN A 119 1.19 9.21 3.87
CA GLN A 119 1.18 10.54 3.27
C GLN A 119 1.25 11.67 4.28
N LYS A 120 0.63 11.48 5.42
CA LYS A 120 0.60 12.50 6.46
C LYS A 120 1.61 12.21 7.55
N GLY A 121 2.66 11.53 7.21
CA GLY A 121 3.58 10.92 8.13
C GLY A 121 3.93 11.70 9.38
N VAL A 122 4.04 10.98 10.47
CA VAL A 122 4.59 11.48 11.72
C VAL A 122 6.04 11.05 11.73
N GLN A 123 6.94 11.98 11.74
CA GLN A 123 8.34 11.73 11.46
C GLN A 123 9.04 10.83 12.45
N LEU A 124 8.63 10.88 13.70
CA LEU A 124 9.37 10.22 14.76
C LEU A 124 8.88 8.84 15.13
N LEU A 125 7.71 8.45 14.63
CA LEU A 125 7.11 7.18 15.01
C LEU A 125 6.84 6.34 13.79
N LEU A 126 6.82 5.03 14.00
CA LEU A 126 6.38 4.09 12.98
C LEU A 126 4.91 4.37 12.71
N GLY A 127 4.51 4.43 11.44
CA GLY A 127 3.13 4.68 11.09
C GLY A 127 2.20 3.59 11.59
N ALA A 128 0.92 3.93 11.76
CA ALA A 128 -0.05 3.00 12.30
C ALA A 128 -0.14 1.72 11.46
N THR A 129 -0.16 1.86 10.14
CA THR A 129 -0.22 0.71 9.25
C THR A 129 1.03 -0.15 9.38
N ALA A 130 2.20 0.48 9.34
CA ALA A 130 3.46 -0.27 9.44
C ALA A 130 3.56 -0.98 10.78
N ASN A 131 3.19 -0.31 11.85
CA ASN A 131 3.23 -0.90 13.18
C ASN A 131 2.29 -2.11 13.28
N SER A 132 1.10 -1.98 12.75
CA SER A 132 0.11 -3.05 12.80
C SER A 132 0.53 -4.24 11.93
N VAL A 133 1.12 -3.98 10.77
CA VAL A 133 1.63 -5.05 9.92
C VAL A 133 2.77 -5.77 10.62
N LEU A 134 3.68 -5.01 11.19
CA LEU A 134 4.85 -5.57 11.86
C LEU A 134 4.45 -6.54 12.97
N HIS A 135 3.46 -6.15 13.78
CA HIS A 135 3.05 -6.97 14.92
C HIS A 135 2.19 -8.16 14.54
N GLY A 136 1.50 -8.11 13.41
CA GLY A 136 0.56 -9.16 13.05
C GLY A 136 0.98 -10.02 11.86
N SER A 137 2.14 -9.77 11.30
CA SER A 137 2.56 -10.47 10.09
C SER A 137 3.05 -11.88 10.37
N SER A 138 2.79 -12.78 9.41
CA SER A 138 3.30 -14.16 9.48
C SER A 138 4.60 -14.32 8.67
N CYS A 139 5.10 -13.25 8.08
CA CYS A 139 6.34 -13.29 7.29
C CYS A 139 7.23 -12.11 7.71
N ASP A 140 8.40 -12.04 7.11
CA ASP A 140 9.32 -10.94 7.38
C ASP A 140 8.74 -9.62 6.91
N VAL A 141 9.12 -8.54 7.60
CA VAL A 141 8.65 -7.20 7.27
C VAL A 141 9.84 -6.26 7.22
N LEU A 142 9.94 -5.52 6.13
CA LEU A 142 10.95 -4.49 5.99
C LEU A 142 10.25 -3.14 5.98
N ALA A 143 10.46 -2.36 7.02
CA ALA A 143 9.90 -1.01 7.11
C ALA A 143 10.96 -0.03 6.61
N VAL A 144 10.72 0.51 5.43
CA VAL A 144 11.67 1.42 4.80
C VAL A 144 11.51 2.79 5.42
N ARG A 145 12.60 3.32 5.93
CA ARG A 145 12.55 4.64 6.55
C ARG A 145 12.36 5.71 5.49
N ILE A 146 11.33 6.51 5.69
CA ILE A 146 11.02 7.61 4.80
C ILE A 146 11.57 8.89 5.41
N PHE A 147 12.37 9.60 4.65
CA PHE A 147 12.92 10.88 5.08
C PHE A 147 12.21 11.99 4.33
N GLU A 148 11.86 13.05 5.04
CA GLU A 148 11.29 14.21 4.39
C GLU A 148 12.41 15.00 3.70
N ASP A 149 12.10 15.49 2.52
CA ASP A 149 13.04 16.36 1.80
C ASP A 149 13.08 17.72 2.47
N GLU A 150 14.26 18.24 2.63
CA GLU A 150 14.41 19.58 3.20
C GLU A 150 14.20 20.68 2.17
#